data_40cf9cc92db2bdb666d30b664cf4b7fc
#
_entry.id   40cf9cc92db2bdb666d30b664cf4b7fc
#
_cell.length_a   1.000
_cell.length_b   1.000
_cell.length_c   1.000
_cell.angle_alpha   90.00
_cell.angle_beta   90.00
_cell.angle_gamma   90.00
#
_symmetry.space_group_name_H-M   'P 1'
#
loop_
_entity.id
_entity.type
_entity.pdbx_description
1 polymer ?
#
loop_
_entity_poly.entity_id
_entity_poly.type
_entity_poly.pdbx_seq_one_letter_code
_entity_poly.pdbx_strand_id
1 'polypeptide(L)'
;MNQSSENESGAEENTGKRRLHVILISVHGLIRGENLELGRDADTGGQIRYLVELARALGEHPDIARVDLLTRRVLDSAVSAVYARQEETLSGTARIIRLECGEESYIPKEQLWDCLDVFADNALQWLREQALTPDVIHSHYADGGYVGIRLSNLLGVPLVHTGHSLGRVKRRRLLANGLKRDHIEARYNMSRRIEAEEDILGAAELVITSTNQEIEQQYGLYDHYQPDKMQVIPPGTALDNFYPPDGSERDS
;
A
#
# COMPACT_ATOMS: atom_id res chain seq x y z
N MET A 1 30.88 10.90 -64.74
CA MET A 1 31.19 11.10 -63.34
C MET A 1 29.88 11.51 -62.63
N ASN A 2 29.19 10.55 -62.11
CA ASN A 2 27.93 10.80 -61.34
C ASN A 2 28.07 10.10 -59.98
N GLN A 3 28.23 10.87 -58.95
CA GLN A 3 28.21 10.38 -57.60
C GLN A 3 26.78 10.41 -57.10
N SER A 4 26.23 9.23 -56.88
CA SER A 4 24.96 9.02 -56.19
C SER A 4 25.25 9.07 -54.70
N SER A 5 24.73 10.06 -54.01
CA SER A 5 24.70 10.12 -52.54
C SER A 5 23.52 9.31 -52.06
N GLU A 6 23.79 8.14 -51.48
CA GLU A 6 22.82 7.37 -50.69
C GLU A 6 22.57 8.07 -49.37
N ASN A 7 21.35 8.53 -49.21
CA ASN A 7 20.82 9.03 -47.95
C ASN A 7 20.29 7.84 -47.13
N GLU A 8 21.10 7.30 -46.25
CA GLU A 8 20.61 6.41 -45.19
C GLU A 8 19.88 7.24 -44.14
N SER A 9 18.57 7.27 -44.26
CA SER A 9 17.70 7.74 -43.16
C SER A 9 17.66 6.64 -42.11
N GLY A 10 18.50 6.75 -41.08
CA GLY A 10 18.38 5.97 -39.86
C GLY A 10 17.06 6.28 -39.19
N ALA A 11 16.07 5.43 -39.36
CA ALA A 11 14.91 5.39 -38.51
C ALA A 11 15.39 4.93 -37.12
N GLU A 12 15.54 5.85 -36.18
CA GLU A 12 15.63 5.50 -34.76
C GLU A 12 14.35 4.75 -34.42
N GLU A 13 14.44 3.42 -34.24
CA GLU A 13 13.42 2.63 -33.56
C GLU A 13 13.29 3.18 -32.15
N ASN A 14 12.31 4.03 -31.97
CA ASN A 14 11.83 4.43 -30.65
C ASN A 14 11.18 3.18 -30.01
N THR A 15 11.99 2.31 -29.42
CA THR A 15 11.54 1.24 -28.54
C THR A 15 11.02 1.89 -27.26
N GLY A 16 9.86 2.50 -27.35
CA GLY A 16 9.18 3.12 -26.22
C GLY A 16 9.02 2.08 -25.11
N LYS A 17 9.86 2.18 -24.08
CA LYS A 17 9.76 1.33 -22.88
C LYS A 17 8.33 1.40 -22.36
N ARG A 18 7.64 0.24 -22.24
CA ARG A 18 6.29 0.17 -21.70
C ARG A 18 6.31 0.72 -20.27
N ARG A 19 5.49 1.73 -20.02
CA ARG A 19 5.33 2.33 -18.68
C ARG A 19 4.39 1.47 -17.85
N LEU A 20 4.66 1.36 -16.56
CA LEU A 20 3.95 0.46 -15.65
C LEU A 20 2.69 1.07 -15.08
N HIS A 21 1.67 0.24 -14.88
CA HIS A 21 0.50 0.51 -14.04
C HIS A 21 0.67 -0.20 -12.68
N VAL A 22 0.74 0.56 -11.61
CA VAL A 22 0.93 0.08 -10.24
C VAL A 22 -0.36 0.22 -9.46
N ILE A 23 -0.80 -0.86 -8.82
CA ILE A 23 -1.87 -0.82 -7.82
C ILE A 23 -1.22 -0.86 -6.44
N LEU A 24 -1.51 0.14 -5.60
CA LEU A 24 -1.23 0.12 -4.17
C LEU A 24 -2.51 -0.27 -3.42
N ILE A 25 -2.42 -1.15 -2.41
CA ILE A 25 -3.59 -1.57 -1.62
C ILE A 25 -3.34 -1.29 -0.15
N SER A 26 -4.21 -0.46 0.45
CA SER A 26 -4.28 -0.24 1.90
C SER A 26 -5.72 -0.02 2.30
N VAL A 27 -6.34 -1.02 2.95
CA VAL A 27 -7.78 -1.01 3.18
C VAL A 27 -8.15 -0.16 4.40
N HIS A 28 -7.46 -0.35 5.53
CA HIS A 28 -7.73 0.35 6.77
C HIS A 28 -7.21 1.79 6.81
N GLY A 29 -7.75 2.56 7.74
CA GLY A 29 -7.39 3.96 7.98
C GLY A 29 -8.09 4.94 7.04
N LEU A 30 -7.98 6.21 7.37
CA LEU A 30 -8.58 7.31 6.61
C LEU A 30 -7.52 7.91 5.68
N ILE A 31 -7.57 7.53 4.40
CA ILE A 31 -6.58 7.95 3.40
C ILE A 31 -7.14 9.08 2.53
N ARG A 32 -6.45 10.21 2.51
CA ARG A 32 -6.70 11.37 1.64
C ARG A 32 -5.40 12.02 1.21
N GLY A 33 -5.42 12.79 0.12
CA GLY A 33 -4.21 13.38 -0.45
C GLY A 33 -3.62 14.51 0.39
N GLU A 34 -4.46 15.35 0.99
CA GLU A 34 -4.01 16.54 1.70
C GLU A 34 -4.60 16.62 3.10
N ASN A 35 -3.94 17.41 3.98
CA ASN A 35 -4.35 17.60 5.36
C ASN A 35 -4.61 16.27 6.09
N LEU A 36 -3.62 15.37 6.05
CA LEU A 36 -3.70 14.05 6.67
C LEU A 36 -4.07 14.17 8.15
N GLU A 37 -5.06 13.39 8.61
CA GLU A 37 -5.51 13.38 10.00
C GLU A 37 -4.69 12.41 10.86
N LEU A 38 -3.35 12.49 10.77
CA LEU A 38 -2.45 11.57 11.46
C LEU A 38 -2.65 11.61 12.97
N GLY A 39 -2.79 10.42 13.58
CA GLY A 39 -3.01 10.28 15.03
C GLY A 39 -4.45 10.47 15.48
N ARG A 40 -5.40 10.67 14.57
CA ARG A 40 -6.82 10.74 14.88
C ARG A 40 -7.32 9.46 15.58
N ASP A 41 -6.87 8.33 15.10
CA ASP A 41 -7.14 7.00 15.64
C ASP A 41 -5.92 6.08 15.49
N ALA A 42 -6.05 4.83 15.98
CA ALA A 42 -4.95 3.86 15.92
C ALA A 42 -4.60 3.37 14.51
N ASP A 43 -5.44 3.65 13.52
CA ASP A 43 -5.31 3.17 12.14
C ASP A 43 -4.82 4.26 11.19
N THR A 44 -5.03 5.54 11.55
CA THR A 44 -4.65 6.69 10.73
C THR A 44 -3.34 7.29 11.23
N GLY A 45 -2.24 6.61 10.93
CA GLY A 45 -0.89 6.95 11.41
C GLY A 45 0.17 7.06 10.31
N GLY A 46 1.41 6.77 10.66
CA GLY A 46 2.58 6.90 9.78
C GLY A 46 2.48 6.10 8.48
N GLN A 47 1.80 4.97 8.47
CA GLN A 47 1.53 4.19 7.26
C GLN A 47 0.77 5.01 6.21
N ILE A 48 -0.23 5.79 6.62
CA ILE A 48 -1.03 6.60 5.70
C ILE A 48 -0.16 7.66 5.00
N ARG A 49 0.70 8.34 5.78
CA ARG A 49 1.64 9.29 5.21
C ARG A 49 2.60 8.62 4.22
N TYR A 50 3.20 7.50 4.62
CA TYR A 50 4.08 6.71 3.76
C TYR A 50 3.40 6.37 2.43
N LEU A 51 2.16 5.89 2.46
CA LEU A 51 1.39 5.50 1.27
C LEU A 51 1.12 6.66 0.32
N VAL A 52 0.69 7.80 0.86
CA VAL A 52 0.39 8.98 0.04
C VAL A 52 1.66 9.53 -0.60
N GLU A 53 2.76 9.60 0.15
CA GLU A 53 4.06 10.05 -0.37
C GLU A 53 4.62 9.06 -1.42
N LEU A 54 4.51 7.75 -1.17
CA LEU A 54 4.89 6.72 -2.14
C LEU A 54 4.08 6.81 -3.44
N ALA A 55 2.75 6.93 -3.33
CA ALA A 55 1.88 7.04 -4.50
C ALA A 55 2.22 8.28 -5.33
N ARG A 56 2.49 9.43 -4.70
CA ARG A 56 2.91 10.66 -5.38
C ARG A 56 4.24 10.48 -6.10
N ALA A 57 5.25 9.97 -5.40
CA ALA A 57 6.59 9.76 -5.96
C ALA A 57 6.57 8.79 -7.16
N LEU A 58 5.80 7.68 -7.05
CA LEU A 58 5.61 6.76 -8.17
C LEU A 58 4.87 7.44 -9.32
N GLY A 59 3.83 8.24 -9.05
CA GLY A 59 3.05 8.93 -10.08
C GLY A 59 3.84 9.99 -10.87
N GLU A 60 4.94 10.46 -10.33
CA GLU A 60 5.88 11.40 -10.97
C GLU A 60 7.04 10.69 -11.69
N HIS A 61 7.19 9.37 -11.46
CA HIS A 61 8.30 8.61 -12.06
C HIS A 61 8.08 8.38 -13.56
N PRO A 62 9.09 8.62 -14.43
CA PRO A 62 8.95 8.53 -15.89
C PRO A 62 8.55 7.14 -16.41
N ASP A 63 8.93 6.06 -15.71
CA ASP A 63 8.60 4.69 -16.08
C ASP A 63 7.19 4.25 -15.62
N ILE A 64 6.46 5.12 -14.90
CA ILE A 64 5.12 4.81 -14.39
C ILE A 64 4.06 5.54 -15.22
N ALA A 65 3.12 4.78 -15.78
CA ALA A 65 1.99 5.32 -16.53
C ALA A 65 0.83 5.70 -15.61
N ARG A 66 0.67 4.96 -14.50
CA ARG A 66 -0.49 5.11 -13.62
C ARG A 66 -0.22 4.49 -12.25
N VAL A 67 -0.73 5.15 -11.21
CA VAL A 67 -0.77 4.62 -9.84
C VAL A 67 -2.19 4.75 -9.31
N ASP A 68 -2.81 3.65 -8.93
CA ASP A 68 -4.10 3.65 -8.25
C ASP A 68 -3.92 3.12 -6.81
N LEU A 69 -4.12 3.98 -5.81
CA LEU A 69 -4.12 3.60 -4.40
C LEU A 69 -5.54 3.21 -4.01
N LEU A 70 -5.78 1.90 -3.91
CA LEU A 70 -7.08 1.35 -3.51
C LEU A 70 -7.23 1.37 -1.99
N THR A 71 -8.32 1.96 -1.53
CA THR A 71 -8.66 2.03 -0.10
C THR A 71 -10.17 1.94 0.09
N ARG A 72 -10.61 1.84 1.34
CA ARG A 72 -12.02 1.74 1.67
C ARG A 72 -12.72 3.10 1.57
N ARG A 73 -13.91 3.13 0.96
CA ARG A 73 -14.84 4.26 0.99
C ARG A 73 -15.53 4.35 2.35
N VAL A 74 -15.63 5.55 2.90
CA VAL A 74 -16.26 5.80 4.20
C VAL A 74 -17.29 6.92 4.06
N LEU A 75 -18.55 6.62 4.38
CA LEU A 75 -19.67 7.55 4.41
C LEU A 75 -20.11 7.71 5.86
N ASP A 76 -19.36 8.47 6.64
CA ASP A 76 -19.60 8.66 8.06
C ASP A 76 -19.63 10.16 8.37
N SER A 77 -20.67 10.63 9.02
CA SER A 77 -20.81 12.05 9.40
C SER A 77 -19.77 12.51 10.42
N ALA A 78 -19.10 11.58 11.11
CA ALA A 78 -18.03 11.87 12.07
C ALA A 78 -16.66 12.12 11.38
N VAL A 79 -16.55 11.89 10.07
CA VAL A 79 -15.32 12.10 9.30
C VAL A 79 -15.54 13.08 8.15
N SER A 80 -14.45 13.52 7.51
CA SER A 80 -14.53 14.43 6.37
C SER A 80 -15.26 13.79 5.18
N ALA A 81 -16.11 14.56 4.50
CA ALA A 81 -16.82 14.13 3.29
C ALA A 81 -15.88 13.73 2.13
N VAL A 82 -14.59 14.05 2.20
CA VAL A 82 -13.61 13.60 1.19
C VAL A 82 -13.50 12.08 1.13
N TYR A 83 -13.69 11.38 2.24
CA TYR A 83 -13.62 9.92 2.30
C TYR A 83 -14.80 9.21 1.63
N ALA A 84 -15.89 9.95 1.37
CA ALA A 84 -17.04 9.47 0.61
C ALA A 84 -16.85 9.59 -0.91
N ARG A 85 -15.86 10.37 -1.39
CA ARG A 85 -15.57 10.50 -2.82
C ARG A 85 -14.95 9.21 -3.34
N GLN A 86 -15.42 8.74 -4.48
CA GLN A 86 -14.90 7.51 -5.08
C GLN A 86 -13.45 7.69 -5.58
N GLU A 87 -13.12 8.86 -6.12
CA GLU A 87 -11.80 9.15 -6.66
C GLU A 87 -11.26 10.48 -6.13
N GLU A 88 -9.94 10.55 -5.92
CA GLU A 88 -9.22 11.75 -5.55
C GLU A 88 -7.84 11.73 -6.24
N THR A 89 -7.53 12.78 -7.00
CA THR A 89 -6.21 12.95 -7.63
C THR A 89 -5.17 13.29 -6.57
N LEU A 90 -4.00 12.61 -6.60
CA LEU A 90 -2.86 12.87 -5.70
C LEU A 90 -1.80 13.75 -6.38
N SER A 91 -1.27 13.30 -7.52
CA SER A 91 -0.29 14.02 -8.35
C SER A 91 -0.15 13.31 -9.68
N GLY A 92 0.24 14.02 -10.74
CA GLY A 92 0.59 13.43 -12.02
C GLY A 92 -0.34 12.31 -12.47
N THR A 93 0.15 11.08 -12.43
CA THR A 93 -0.59 9.87 -12.80
C THR A 93 -1.14 9.10 -11.59
N ALA A 94 -0.99 9.63 -10.36
CA ALA A 94 -1.40 8.97 -9.12
C ALA A 94 -2.75 9.47 -8.61
N ARG A 95 -3.57 8.55 -8.09
CA ARG A 95 -4.87 8.83 -7.49
C ARG A 95 -5.26 7.82 -6.43
N ILE A 96 -6.14 8.22 -5.53
CA ILE A 96 -6.82 7.36 -4.57
C ILE A 96 -8.13 6.91 -5.19
N ILE A 97 -8.40 5.62 -5.14
CA ILE A 97 -9.67 4.99 -5.52
C ILE A 97 -10.28 4.38 -4.27
N ARG A 98 -11.49 4.81 -3.93
CA ARG A 98 -12.21 4.32 -2.75
C ARG A 98 -13.32 3.37 -3.17
N LEU A 99 -13.25 2.16 -2.61
CA LEU A 99 -14.16 1.06 -2.91
C LEU A 99 -15.00 0.72 -1.67
N GLU A 100 -16.20 0.28 -1.89
CA GLU A 100 -17.12 -0.12 -0.83
C GLU A 100 -16.73 -1.48 -0.26
N CYS A 101 -16.86 -1.62 1.07
CA CYS A 101 -16.76 -2.90 1.76
C CYS A 101 -17.32 -2.77 3.19
N GLY A 102 -18.22 -3.65 3.54
CA GLY A 102 -18.90 -3.63 4.84
C GLY A 102 -19.84 -2.44 5.04
N GLU A 103 -19.91 -1.95 6.25
CA GLU A 103 -20.76 -0.81 6.62
C GLU A 103 -20.25 0.50 6.00
N GLU A 104 -21.14 1.48 5.80
CA GLU A 104 -20.76 2.80 5.29
C GLU A 104 -19.92 3.60 6.27
N SER A 105 -20.13 3.42 7.60
CA SER A 105 -19.38 4.06 8.66
C SER A 105 -17.92 3.59 8.73
N TYR A 106 -17.08 4.30 9.48
CA TYR A 106 -15.71 3.89 9.73
C TYR A 106 -15.64 2.55 10.46
N ILE A 107 -14.86 1.60 9.95
CA ILE A 107 -14.63 0.28 10.54
C ILE A 107 -13.16 0.18 10.98
N PRO A 108 -12.85 -0.08 12.28
CA PRO A 108 -11.49 -0.35 12.74
C PRO A 108 -10.88 -1.57 12.04
N LYS A 109 -9.56 -1.57 11.83
CA LYS A 109 -8.86 -2.63 11.08
C LYS A 109 -9.09 -4.04 11.61
N GLU A 110 -9.26 -4.19 12.93
CA GLU A 110 -9.50 -5.49 13.56
C GLU A 110 -10.86 -6.12 13.16
N GLN A 111 -11.79 -5.30 12.64
CA GLN A 111 -13.14 -5.69 12.23
C GLN A 111 -13.33 -5.77 10.71
N LEU A 112 -12.32 -5.40 9.92
CA LEU A 112 -12.40 -5.39 8.45
C LEU A 112 -12.41 -6.79 7.83
N TRP A 113 -11.94 -7.80 8.53
CA TRP A 113 -11.71 -9.13 7.99
C TRP A 113 -12.93 -9.73 7.27
N ASP A 114 -14.13 -9.47 7.77
CA ASP A 114 -15.37 -10.06 7.24
C ASP A 114 -15.86 -9.39 5.94
N CYS A 115 -15.28 -8.25 5.56
CA CYS A 115 -15.61 -7.55 4.32
C CYS A 115 -14.47 -7.47 3.30
N LEU A 116 -13.28 -8.01 3.58
CA LEU A 116 -12.14 -7.95 2.67
C LEU A 116 -12.37 -8.70 1.35
N ASP A 117 -13.13 -9.79 1.35
CA ASP A 117 -13.52 -10.48 0.13
C ASP A 117 -14.37 -9.59 -0.78
N VAL A 118 -15.34 -8.88 -0.19
CA VAL A 118 -16.16 -7.90 -0.91
C VAL A 118 -15.31 -6.76 -1.48
N PHE A 119 -14.31 -6.31 -0.71
CA PHE A 119 -13.38 -5.29 -1.21
C PHE A 119 -12.58 -5.80 -2.40
N ALA A 120 -12.08 -7.03 -2.35
CA ALA A 120 -11.34 -7.65 -3.46
C ALA A 120 -12.22 -7.81 -4.72
N ASP A 121 -13.47 -8.25 -4.55
CA ASP A 121 -14.40 -8.40 -5.65
C ASP A 121 -14.76 -7.04 -6.30
N ASN A 122 -14.99 -6.00 -5.48
CA ASN A 122 -15.22 -4.63 -5.97
C ASN A 122 -14.00 -4.04 -6.66
N ALA A 123 -12.78 -4.33 -6.17
CA ALA A 123 -11.54 -3.92 -6.83
C ALA A 123 -11.40 -4.58 -8.21
N LEU A 124 -11.67 -5.87 -8.31
CA LEU A 124 -11.65 -6.59 -9.58
C LEU A 124 -12.70 -6.08 -10.56
N GLN A 125 -13.92 -5.82 -10.07
CA GLN A 125 -15.00 -5.25 -10.88
C GLN A 125 -14.59 -3.86 -11.40
N TRP A 126 -14.09 -2.98 -10.53
CA TRP A 126 -13.63 -1.65 -10.90
C TRP A 126 -12.54 -1.70 -11.98
N LEU A 127 -11.54 -2.59 -11.85
CA LEU A 127 -10.50 -2.77 -12.86
C LEU A 127 -11.08 -3.19 -14.22
N ARG A 128 -12.06 -4.10 -14.23
CA ARG A 128 -12.75 -4.55 -15.45
C ARG A 128 -13.55 -3.43 -16.11
N GLU A 129 -14.29 -2.64 -15.33
CA GLU A 129 -15.07 -1.49 -15.82
C GLU A 129 -14.18 -0.42 -16.44
N GLN A 130 -12.97 -0.24 -15.92
CA GLN A 130 -11.97 0.67 -16.46
C GLN A 130 -11.14 0.06 -17.61
N ALA A 131 -11.37 -1.19 -17.96
CA ALA A 131 -10.56 -1.96 -18.91
C ALA A 131 -9.04 -1.93 -18.60
N LEU A 132 -8.71 -2.04 -17.30
CA LEU A 132 -7.34 -1.93 -16.79
C LEU A 132 -6.79 -3.30 -16.40
N THR A 133 -5.52 -3.51 -16.75
CA THR A 133 -4.72 -4.62 -16.23
C THR A 133 -3.46 -4.02 -15.62
N PRO A 134 -3.27 -4.12 -14.30
CA PRO A 134 -2.04 -3.63 -13.66
C PRO A 134 -0.85 -4.52 -14.02
N ASP A 135 0.36 -3.96 -13.90
CA ASP A 135 1.61 -4.69 -14.07
C ASP A 135 2.13 -5.26 -12.74
N VAL A 136 1.76 -4.62 -11.63
CA VAL A 136 2.16 -5.04 -10.28
C VAL A 136 1.13 -4.60 -9.24
N ILE A 137 0.94 -5.42 -8.22
CA ILE A 137 0.18 -5.10 -7.03
C ILE A 137 1.16 -4.95 -5.87
N HIS A 138 1.12 -3.82 -5.18
CA HIS A 138 1.89 -3.58 -3.95
C HIS A 138 0.94 -3.42 -2.78
N SER A 139 0.87 -4.41 -1.94
CA SER A 139 -0.02 -4.45 -0.77
C SER A 139 0.68 -3.95 0.49
N HIS A 140 -0.09 -3.30 1.36
CA HIS A 140 0.39 -2.71 2.59
C HIS A 140 -0.41 -3.22 3.78
N TYR A 141 0.28 -3.72 4.81
CA TYR A 141 -0.29 -4.34 5.99
C TYR A 141 -1.06 -5.64 5.72
N ALA A 142 -1.50 -6.35 6.78
CA ALA A 142 -2.11 -7.67 6.66
C ALA A 142 -3.43 -7.69 5.88
N ASP A 143 -4.30 -6.70 6.09
CA ASP A 143 -5.58 -6.59 5.36
C ASP A 143 -5.40 -6.29 3.87
N GLY A 144 -4.50 -5.34 3.54
CA GLY A 144 -4.12 -5.07 2.16
C GLY A 144 -3.43 -6.26 1.50
N GLY A 145 -2.62 -7.01 2.25
CA GLY A 145 -1.96 -8.21 1.77
C GLY A 145 -2.92 -9.35 1.45
N TYR A 146 -3.93 -9.58 2.32
CA TYR A 146 -4.99 -10.56 2.07
C TYR A 146 -5.72 -10.28 0.74
N VAL A 147 -6.11 -9.03 0.50
CA VAL A 147 -6.71 -8.60 -0.76
C VAL A 147 -5.72 -8.73 -1.92
N GLY A 148 -4.46 -8.35 -1.69
CA GLY A 148 -3.38 -8.40 -2.68
C GLY A 148 -3.14 -9.79 -3.25
N ILE A 149 -3.09 -10.84 -2.40
CA ILE A 149 -2.98 -12.24 -2.85
C ILE A 149 -4.13 -12.60 -3.79
N ARG A 150 -5.36 -12.29 -3.40
CA ARG A 150 -6.55 -12.63 -4.20
C ARG A 150 -6.52 -11.97 -5.57
N LEU A 151 -6.22 -10.67 -5.64
CA LEU A 151 -6.13 -9.95 -6.90
C LEU A 151 -4.94 -10.41 -7.75
N SER A 152 -3.77 -10.62 -7.16
CA SER A 152 -2.58 -11.14 -7.83
C SER A 152 -2.87 -12.47 -8.52
N ASN A 153 -3.49 -13.41 -7.80
CA ASN A 153 -3.85 -14.73 -8.35
C ASN A 153 -4.90 -14.64 -9.48
N LEU A 154 -5.93 -13.79 -9.33
CA LEU A 154 -7.00 -13.65 -10.32
C LEU A 154 -6.55 -12.92 -11.59
N LEU A 155 -5.59 -12.00 -11.47
CA LEU A 155 -5.08 -11.20 -12.59
C LEU A 155 -3.80 -11.77 -13.20
N GLY A 156 -3.11 -12.69 -12.51
CA GLY A 156 -1.83 -13.26 -12.95
C GLY A 156 -0.69 -12.24 -12.91
N VAL A 157 -0.68 -11.32 -11.94
CA VAL A 157 0.32 -10.26 -11.81
C VAL A 157 1.12 -10.41 -10.51
N PRO A 158 2.41 -10.00 -10.45
CA PRO A 158 3.23 -10.15 -9.27
C PRO A 158 2.72 -9.34 -8.09
N LEU A 159 2.87 -9.91 -6.87
CA LEU A 159 2.57 -9.29 -5.60
C LEU A 159 3.86 -8.80 -4.93
N VAL A 160 3.92 -7.51 -4.62
CA VAL A 160 4.89 -6.88 -3.71
C VAL A 160 4.18 -6.60 -2.39
N HIS A 161 4.88 -6.73 -1.27
CA HIS A 161 4.29 -6.50 0.06
C HIS A 161 5.16 -5.64 0.97
N THR A 162 4.53 -4.77 1.76
CA THR A 162 5.15 -4.05 2.89
C THR A 162 4.31 -4.24 4.15
N GLY A 163 4.88 -4.86 5.18
CA GLY A 163 4.13 -5.24 6.40
C GLY A 163 3.81 -4.08 7.35
N HIS A 164 4.63 -3.03 7.40
CA HIS A 164 4.59 -1.87 8.31
C HIS A 164 4.64 -2.23 9.80
N SER A 165 3.89 -3.21 10.23
CA SER A 165 3.82 -3.74 11.59
C SER A 165 3.42 -5.20 11.50
N LEU A 166 4.03 -6.06 12.31
CA LEU A 166 3.86 -7.51 12.23
C LEU A 166 3.14 -8.08 13.46
N GLY A 167 2.19 -8.97 13.20
CA GLY A 167 1.32 -9.58 14.21
C GLY A 167 2.07 -10.41 15.23
N ARG A 168 3.04 -11.24 14.81
CA ARG A 168 3.85 -12.06 15.74
C ARG A 168 4.64 -11.17 16.70
N VAL A 169 5.21 -10.07 16.23
CA VAL A 169 5.92 -9.08 17.07
C VAL A 169 4.96 -8.38 18.02
N LYS A 170 3.82 -7.88 17.51
CA LYS A 170 2.78 -7.22 18.34
C LYS A 170 2.28 -8.17 19.43
N ARG A 171 1.94 -9.43 19.07
CA ARG A 171 1.49 -10.45 20.03
C ARG A 171 2.52 -10.69 21.13
N ARG A 172 3.81 -10.86 20.75
CA ARG A 172 4.89 -11.06 21.72
C ARG A 172 5.01 -9.91 22.70
N ARG A 173 4.94 -8.65 22.22
CA ARG A 173 4.98 -7.45 23.07
C ARG A 173 3.77 -7.38 24.02
N LEU A 174 2.57 -7.68 23.53
CA LEU A 174 1.35 -7.64 24.34
C LEU A 174 1.38 -8.70 25.48
N LEU A 175 1.87 -9.90 25.17
CA LEU A 175 2.07 -10.95 26.15
C LEU A 175 3.13 -10.56 27.20
N ALA A 176 4.26 -9.99 26.78
CA ALA A 176 5.30 -9.50 27.69
C ALA A 176 4.79 -8.39 28.62
N ASN A 177 3.81 -7.60 28.18
CA ASN A 177 3.13 -6.58 28.97
C ASN A 177 2.02 -7.15 29.86
N GLY A 178 1.88 -8.48 29.96
CA GLY A 178 0.95 -9.16 30.86
C GLY A 178 -0.48 -9.33 30.34
N LEU A 179 -0.77 -9.01 29.06
CA LEU A 179 -2.08 -9.30 28.49
C LEU A 179 -2.26 -10.80 28.28
N LYS A 180 -3.45 -11.32 28.60
CA LYS A 180 -3.81 -12.71 28.35
C LYS A 180 -4.11 -12.95 26.87
N ARG A 181 -3.83 -14.17 26.38
CA ARG A 181 -4.09 -14.55 24.99
C ARG A 181 -5.52 -14.30 24.54
N ASP A 182 -6.50 -14.70 25.35
CA ASP A 182 -7.92 -14.54 25.01
C ASP A 182 -8.31 -13.06 24.84
N HIS A 183 -7.75 -12.16 25.67
CA HIS A 183 -7.97 -10.72 25.52
C HIS A 183 -7.30 -10.14 24.27
N ILE A 184 -6.10 -10.67 23.92
CA ILE A 184 -5.40 -10.27 22.70
C ILE A 184 -6.22 -10.70 21.48
N GLU A 185 -6.72 -11.94 21.49
CA GLU A 185 -7.52 -12.47 20.38
C GLU A 185 -8.83 -11.70 20.22
N ALA A 186 -9.59 -11.54 21.30
CA ALA A 186 -10.87 -10.82 21.28
C ALA A 186 -10.74 -9.36 20.82
N ARG A 187 -9.61 -8.70 21.13
CA ARG A 187 -9.41 -7.28 20.81
C ARG A 187 -8.77 -7.05 19.44
N TYR A 188 -7.84 -7.92 19.03
CA TYR A 188 -6.97 -7.66 17.88
C TYR A 188 -7.13 -8.65 16.74
N ASN A 189 -7.98 -9.68 16.90
CA ASN A 189 -8.14 -10.76 15.92
C ASN A 189 -6.77 -11.30 15.44
N MET A 190 -5.88 -11.52 16.41
CA MET A 190 -4.45 -11.66 16.18
C MET A 190 -4.09 -12.94 15.43
N SER A 191 -4.84 -14.03 15.66
CA SER A 191 -4.60 -15.31 14.98
C SER A 191 -4.87 -15.17 13.49
N ARG A 192 -6.01 -14.60 13.10
CA ARG A 192 -6.39 -14.36 11.70
C ARG A 192 -5.41 -13.42 11.00
N ARG A 193 -4.95 -12.37 11.71
CA ARG A 193 -3.93 -11.47 11.20
C ARG A 193 -2.62 -12.18 10.89
N ILE A 194 -2.11 -13.02 11.83
CA ILE A 194 -0.84 -13.74 11.66
C ILE A 194 -0.96 -14.78 10.55
N GLU A 195 -2.09 -15.48 10.45
CA GLU A 195 -2.36 -16.41 9.36
C GLU A 195 -2.31 -15.71 8.00
N ALA A 196 -2.97 -14.56 7.86
CA ALA A 196 -2.89 -13.77 6.63
C ALA A 196 -1.45 -13.30 6.33
N GLU A 197 -0.67 -12.90 7.34
CA GLU A 197 0.74 -12.53 7.16
C GLU A 197 1.59 -13.72 6.69
N GLU A 198 1.34 -14.95 7.18
CA GLU A 198 1.98 -16.17 6.66
C GLU A 198 1.65 -16.41 5.19
N ASP A 199 0.37 -16.33 4.83
CA ASP A 199 -0.07 -16.52 3.45
C ASP A 199 0.56 -15.48 2.51
N ILE A 200 0.65 -14.23 2.96
CA ILE A 200 1.29 -13.14 2.20
C ILE A 200 2.77 -13.44 1.96
N LEU A 201 3.50 -13.85 2.99
CA LEU A 201 4.93 -14.19 2.86
C LEU A 201 5.16 -15.39 1.95
N GLY A 202 4.23 -16.33 1.91
CA GLY A 202 4.26 -17.47 0.98
C GLY A 202 3.99 -17.06 -0.48
N ALA A 203 3.13 -16.07 -0.70
CA ALA A 203 2.64 -15.67 -2.03
C ALA A 203 3.43 -14.51 -2.66
N ALA A 204 4.02 -13.61 -1.87
CA ALA A 204 4.70 -12.43 -2.39
C ALA A 204 5.97 -12.79 -3.18
N GLU A 205 6.14 -12.13 -4.32
CA GLU A 205 7.38 -12.18 -5.11
C GLU A 205 8.49 -11.34 -4.48
N LEU A 206 8.11 -10.24 -3.81
CA LEU A 206 9.02 -9.33 -3.13
C LEU A 206 8.37 -8.77 -1.87
N VAL A 207 9.13 -8.76 -0.77
CA VAL A 207 8.75 -8.09 0.48
C VAL A 207 9.68 -6.90 0.71
N ILE A 208 9.13 -5.71 0.81
CA ILE A 208 9.88 -4.49 1.11
C ILE A 208 9.90 -4.26 2.62
N THR A 209 11.09 -4.04 3.16
CA THR A 209 11.35 -3.82 4.58
C THR A 209 12.14 -2.52 4.78
N SER A 210 12.10 -1.97 5.98
CA SER A 210 12.81 -0.73 6.27
C SER A 210 14.27 -0.96 6.69
N THR A 211 14.58 -2.13 7.28
CA THR A 211 15.90 -2.44 7.82
C THR A 211 16.22 -3.94 7.74
N ASN A 212 17.51 -4.31 7.73
CA ASN A 212 17.94 -5.70 7.88
C ASN A 212 17.49 -6.31 9.23
N GLN A 213 17.44 -5.51 10.29
CA GLN A 213 16.95 -5.96 11.58
C GLN A 213 15.47 -6.40 11.51
N GLU A 214 14.66 -5.71 10.71
CA GLU A 214 13.27 -6.11 10.47
C GLU A 214 13.21 -7.49 9.81
N ILE A 215 14.01 -7.73 8.77
CA ILE A 215 14.12 -9.03 8.10
C ILE A 215 14.47 -10.14 9.11
N GLU A 216 15.56 -9.97 9.84
CA GLU A 216 16.09 -11.04 10.70
C GLU A 216 15.28 -11.28 11.97
N GLN A 217 14.84 -10.19 12.66
CA GLN A 217 14.26 -10.29 14.00
C GLN A 217 12.73 -10.25 14.02
N GLN A 218 12.09 -9.76 12.96
CA GLN A 218 10.64 -9.66 12.88
C GLN A 218 10.06 -10.66 11.90
N TYR A 219 10.48 -10.63 10.63
CA TYR A 219 10.03 -11.61 9.64
C TYR A 219 10.58 -13.01 9.91
N GLY A 220 11.79 -13.14 10.48
CA GLY A 220 12.34 -14.41 10.92
C GLY A 220 11.52 -15.15 11.99
N LEU A 221 10.45 -14.54 12.51
CA LEU A 221 9.49 -15.20 13.39
C LEU A 221 8.42 -16.02 12.64
N TYR A 222 8.32 -15.89 11.32
CA TYR A 222 7.28 -16.49 10.48
C TYR A 222 7.75 -17.79 9.85
N ASP A 223 6.83 -18.72 9.65
CA ASP A 223 7.15 -20.04 9.09
C ASP A 223 7.44 -19.95 7.58
N HIS A 224 6.79 -19.00 6.87
CA HIS A 224 7.05 -18.70 5.45
C HIS A 224 8.13 -17.63 5.25
N TYR A 225 9.08 -17.50 6.19
CA TYR A 225 10.21 -16.58 6.07
C TYR A 225 11.11 -16.95 4.88
N GLN A 226 11.26 -16.03 3.94
CA GLN A 226 12.08 -16.16 2.73
C GLN A 226 12.96 -14.92 2.54
N PRO A 227 14.13 -14.85 3.20
CA PRO A 227 14.97 -13.63 3.16
C PRO A 227 15.44 -13.25 1.76
N ASP A 228 15.59 -14.22 0.86
CA ASP A 228 15.98 -13.97 -0.54
C ASP A 228 14.94 -13.17 -1.34
N LYS A 229 13.69 -13.18 -0.88
CA LYS A 229 12.61 -12.35 -1.43
C LYS A 229 12.42 -11.02 -0.67
N MET A 230 13.30 -10.69 0.28
CA MET A 230 13.16 -9.48 1.09
C MET A 230 14.22 -8.45 0.71
N GLN A 231 13.79 -7.21 0.50
CA GLN A 231 14.67 -6.11 0.16
C GLN A 231 14.49 -4.93 1.11
N VAL A 232 15.61 -4.42 1.60
CA VAL A 232 15.63 -3.20 2.43
C VAL A 232 15.51 -1.97 1.53
N ILE A 233 14.39 -1.28 1.67
CA ILE A 233 14.13 0.03 1.05
C ILE A 233 13.61 0.94 2.16
N PRO A 234 14.48 1.76 2.78
CA PRO A 234 14.07 2.68 3.84
C PRO A 234 12.99 3.65 3.35
N PRO A 235 12.05 4.05 4.22
CA PRO A 235 11.06 5.06 3.88
C PRO A 235 11.73 6.35 3.38
N GLY A 236 11.28 6.84 2.23
CA GLY A 236 11.68 8.14 1.72
C GLY A 236 11.02 9.27 2.51
N THR A 237 11.57 10.47 2.37
CA THR A 237 11.05 11.70 2.98
C THR A 237 11.09 12.82 1.96
N ALA A 238 10.00 13.57 1.84
CA ALA A 238 9.97 14.79 1.05
C ALA A 238 10.83 15.86 1.76
N LEU A 239 12.00 16.15 1.20
CA LEU A 239 12.97 17.06 1.81
C LEU A 239 12.44 18.50 1.94
N ASP A 240 11.50 18.90 1.07
CA ASP A 240 10.88 20.22 1.08
C ASP A 240 10.06 20.49 2.36
N ASN A 241 9.74 19.45 3.12
CA ASN A 241 9.04 19.54 4.40
C ASN A 241 10.00 19.66 5.61
N PHE A 242 11.32 19.62 5.38
CA PHE A 242 12.34 19.66 6.43
C PHE A 242 13.33 20.78 6.14
N TYR A 243 13.17 21.89 6.81
CA TYR A 243 14.11 23.02 6.81
C TYR A 243 14.67 23.24 8.22
N PRO A 244 15.90 23.75 8.33
CA PRO A 244 16.46 24.11 9.63
C PRO A 244 15.55 25.11 10.34
N PRO A 245 15.39 25.04 11.67
CA PRO A 245 14.63 26.03 12.43
C PRO A 245 15.18 27.43 12.16
N ASP A 246 14.35 28.33 11.68
CA ASP A 246 14.71 29.72 11.42
C ASP A 246 14.50 30.65 12.64
N GLY A 247 14.05 30.05 13.77
CA GLY A 247 13.81 30.74 15.04
C GLY A 247 12.41 31.35 15.18
N SER A 248 11.55 31.26 14.17
CA SER A 248 10.17 31.77 14.21
C SER A 248 9.19 30.80 14.93
N GLU A 249 9.65 29.58 15.22
CA GLU A 249 8.83 28.48 15.78
C GLU A 249 8.67 28.53 17.30
N ARG A 250 9.27 29.53 17.98
CA ARG A 250 9.25 29.62 19.46
C ARG A 250 7.98 30.24 20.03
N ASP A 251 7.09 30.74 19.18
CA ASP A 251 5.90 31.50 19.62
C ASP A 251 4.55 30.89 19.17
N SER A 252 4.49 29.57 18.91
CA SER A 252 3.24 28.87 18.54
C SER A 252 2.86 27.75 19.51
#